data_cfa430918454f3401663f91062e9f0c8
#
_entry.id   cfa430918454f3401663f91062e9f0c8
#
_cell.length_a   1.000
_cell.length_b   1.000
_cell.length_c   1.000
_cell.angle_alpha   90.00
_cell.angle_beta   90.00
_cell.angle_gamma   90.00
#
_symmetry.space_group_name_H-M   'P 1'
#
loop_
_entity.id
_entity.type
_entity.pdbx_description
1 polymer ?
#
loop_
_entity_poly.entity_id
_entity_poly.type
_entity_poly.pdbx_seq_one_letter_code
_entity_poly.pdbx_strand_id
1 'polypeptide(L)' 'MDGLDLKLMRVRAGITQYELAQRSGIHPARISEMERGQRPIIDAVVNALSHEMGGAGRERPE' A
#
# COMPACT_ATOMS: atom_id res chain seq x y z
N MET A 1 0.18 -11.92 -5.08
CA MET A 1 -0.74 -10.95 -4.44
C MET A 1 -1.70 -10.41 -5.49
N ASP A 2 -2.97 -10.39 -5.19
CA ASP A 2 -3.96 -9.79 -6.09
C ASP A 2 -4.46 -8.46 -5.55
N GLY A 3 -5.36 -7.82 -6.28
CA GLY A 3 -5.84 -6.50 -5.90
C GLY A 3 -6.55 -6.47 -4.55
N LEU A 4 -7.29 -7.52 -4.24
CA LEU A 4 -7.98 -7.60 -2.95
C LEU A 4 -6.97 -7.73 -1.81
N ASP A 5 -5.93 -8.50 -2.01
CA ASP A 5 -4.86 -8.63 -1.01
C ASP A 5 -4.23 -7.27 -0.74
N LEU A 6 -3.97 -6.50 -1.79
CA LEU A 6 -3.40 -5.17 -1.67
C LEU A 6 -4.32 -4.27 -0.85
N LYS A 7 -5.60 -4.28 -1.17
CA LYS A 7 -6.58 -3.47 -0.45
C LYS A 7 -6.63 -3.85 1.02
N LEU A 8 -6.66 -5.14 1.32
CA LEU A 8 -6.71 -5.61 2.70
C LEU A 8 -5.47 -5.21 3.48
N MET A 9 -4.31 -5.30 2.87
CA MET A 9 -3.07 -4.87 3.52
C MET A 9 -3.10 -3.38 3.83
N ARG A 10 -3.60 -2.59 2.87
CA ARG A 10 -3.69 -1.15 3.05
C ARG A 10 -4.65 -0.80 4.20
N VAL A 11 -5.81 -1.43 4.21
CA VAL A 11 -6.80 -1.18 5.25
C VAL A 11 -6.26 -1.58 6.63
N ARG A 12 -5.57 -2.71 6.69
CA ARG A 12 -4.94 -3.15 7.94
C ARG A 12 -3.88 -2.19 8.43
N ALA A 13 -3.17 -1.56 7.50
CA ALA A 13 -2.16 -0.57 7.83
C ALA A 13 -2.80 0.75 8.27
N GLY A 14 -4.09 0.91 8.07
CA GLY A 14 -4.81 2.11 8.49
C GLY A 14 -4.56 3.31 7.62
N ILE A 15 -4.19 3.11 6.36
CA ILE A 15 -3.91 4.23 5.46
C ILE A 15 -4.89 4.24 4.29
N THR A 16 -5.10 5.44 3.75
CA THR A 16 -5.97 5.63 2.59
C THR A 16 -5.19 5.33 1.30
N GLN A 17 -5.93 5.20 0.19
CA GLN A 17 -5.29 5.08 -1.12
C GLN A 17 -4.39 6.28 -1.40
N TYR A 18 -4.83 7.46 -1.01
CA TYR A 18 -4.06 8.67 -1.22
C TYR A 18 -2.75 8.64 -0.44
N GLU A 19 -2.81 8.22 0.81
CA GLU A 19 -1.61 8.10 1.63
C GLU A 19 -0.64 7.09 1.07
N LEU A 20 -1.15 5.95 0.61
CA LEU A 20 -0.29 4.95 -0.02
C LEU A 20 0.35 5.50 -1.29
N ALA A 21 -0.43 6.26 -2.07
CA ALA A 21 0.08 6.90 -3.29
C ALA A 21 1.24 7.83 -2.96
N GLN A 22 1.10 8.64 -1.94
CA GLN A 22 2.16 9.56 -1.53
C GLN A 22 3.43 8.81 -1.10
N ARG A 23 3.26 7.74 -0.35
CA ARG A 23 4.40 6.99 0.19
C ARG A 23 5.12 6.17 -0.87
N SER A 24 4.37 5.70 -1.86
CA SER A 24 4.94 4.88 -2.92
C SER A 24 5.41 5.69 -4.13
N GLY A 25 4.99 6.95 -4.22
CA GLY A 25 5.28 7.77 -5.39
C GLY A 25 4.41 7.41 -6.59
N ILE A 26 3.32 6.68 -6.38
CA ILE A 26 2.42 6.24 -7.44
C ILE A 26 1.12 7.03 -7.36
N HIS A 27 0.59 7.42 -8.53
CA HIS A 27 -0.64 8.20 -8.57
C HIS A 27 -1.80 7.43 -7.94
N PRO A 28 -2.68 8.10 -7.15
CA PRO A 28 -3.80 7.43 -6.51
C PRO A 28 -4.70 6.63 -7.45
N ALA A 29 -4.91 7.12 -8.67
CA ALA A 29 -5.73 6.40 -9.65
C ALA A 29 -5.11 5.03 -9.97
N ARG A 30 -3.79 4.95 -10.01
CA ARG A 30 -3.10 3.69 -10.27
C ARG A 30 -3.27 2.72 -9.11
N ILE A 31 -3.20 3.24 -7.88
CA ILE A 31 -3.44 2.43 -6.69
C ILE A 31 -4.83 1.82 -6.75
N SER A 32 -5.82 2.64 -7.07
CA SER A 32 -7.20 2.17 -7.19
C SER A 32 -7.34 1.08 -8.24
N GLU A 33 -6.69 1.25 -9.39
CA GLU A 33 -6.74 0.27 -10.47
C GLU A 33 -6.08 -1.05 -10.06
N MET A 34 -4.99 -0.98 -9.32
CA MET A 34 -4.33 -2.17 -8.80
C MET A 34 -5.24 -2.94 -7.85
N GLU A 35 -5.93 -2.22 -6.98
CA GLU A 35 -6.84 -2.84 -6.02
C GLU A 35 -8.04 -3.48 -6.69
N ARG A 36 -8.45 -2.96 -7.84
CA ARG A 36 -9.56 -3.55 -8.60
C ARG A 36 -9.12 -4.62 -9.57
N GLY A 37 -7.83 -4.92 -9.61
CA GLY A 37 -7.32 -5.95 -10.49
C GLY A 37 -7.16 -5.52 -11.94
N GLN A 38 -7.19 -4.22 -12.20
CA GLN A 38 -7.10 -3.68 -13.56
C GLN A 38 -5.66 -3.44 -14.00
N ARG A 39 -4.72 -3.46 -13.07
CA ARG A 39 -3.30 -3.30 -13.35
C ARG A 39 -2.49 -4.22 -12.46
N PRO A 40 -1.32 -4.65 -12.92
CA PRO A 40 -0.43 -5.44 -12.06
C PRO A 40 0.02 -4.60 -10.87
N ILE A 41 0.20 -5.24 -9.75
CA ILE A 41 0.70 -4.59 -8.54
C ILE A 41 2.21 -4.46 -8.68
N ILE A 42 2.72 -3.26 -8.45
CA ILE A 42 4.15 -3.00 -8.60
C ILE A 42 4.86 -2.99 -7.25
N ASP A 43 6.15 -3.29 -7.28
CA ASP A 43 6.94 -3.44 -6.08
C ASP A 43 6.97 -2.18 -5.21
N ALA A 44 6.97 -1.01 -5.84
CA ALA A 44 7.00 0.24 -5.08
C ALA A 44 5.82 0.34 -4.12
N VAL A 45 4.65 -0.12 -4.55
CA VAL A 45 3.44 -0.09 -3.71
C VAL A 45 3.55 -1.12 -2.60
N VAL A 46 3.98 -2.33 -2.93
CA VAL A 46 4.15 -3.39 -1.95
C VAL A 46 5.18 -2.98 -0.90
N ASN A 47 6.29 -2.41 -1.33
CA ASN A 47 7.34 -1.97 -0.43
C ASN A 47 6.85 -0.86 0.51
N ALA A 48 6.07 0.08 -0.02
CA ALA A 48 5.52 1.15 0.82
C ALA A 48 4.60 0.58 1.90
N LEU A 49 3.76 -0.39 1.54
CA LEU A 49 2.88 -1.04 2.50
C LEU A 49 3.64 -1.86 3.52
N SER A 50 4.62 -2.62 3.08
CA SER A 50 5.44 -3.42 3.99
C SER A 50 6.16 -2.54 4.99
N HIS A 51 6.65 -1.40 4.53
CA HIS A 51 7.33 -0.45 5.40
C HIS A 51 6.36 0.10 6.47
N GLU A 52 5.14 0.43 6.05
CA GLU A 52 4.13 0.94 6.99
C GLU A 52 3.80 -0.09 8.05
N MET A 53 3.54 -1.31 7.63
CA MET A 53 3.18 -2.36 8.57
C MET A 53 4.33 -2.72 9.49
N GLY A 54 5.52 -2.83 8.93
CA GLY A 54 6.70 -3.15 9.71
C GLY A 54 7.06 -2.01 10.65
N GLY A 55 7.04 -0.78 10.14
CA GLY A 55 7.36 0.38 10.93
C GLY A 55 6.36 0.59 12.07
N ALA A 56 5.10 0.40 11.76
CA ALA A 56 4.06 0.51 12.77
C ALA A 56 4.24 -0.55 13.86
N GLY A 57 4.66 -1.71 13.46
CA GLY A 57 4.86 -2.79 14.41
C GLY A 57 6.01 -2.55 15.34
N ARG A 58 6.92 -1.71 14.94
CA ARG A 58 8.05 -1.47 15.74
C ARG A 58 8.10 -0.21 16.36
N GLU A 59 7.80 0.37 16.11
CA GLU A 59 7.96 1.45 16.61
C GLU A 59 8.88 1.87 17.23
N ARG A 60 9.49 2.06 16.98
CA ARG A 60 10.36 2.37 17.23
C ARG A 60 10.92 2.82 17.91
N PRO A 61 11.46 2.80 18.21
CA PRO A 61 12.05 3.22 18.81
C PRO A 61 12.65 3.97 18.94
N GLU A 62 12.83 4.24 18.67
CA GLU A 62 13.30 4.77 18.93
C GLU A 62 13.41 5.03 19.43
#